data_0b2e3c05c12e08248e339308da357b93
#
_entry.id   0b2e3c05c12e08248e339308da357b93
#
_cell.length_a   1.000
_cell.length_b   1.000
_cell.length_c   1.000
_cell.angle_alpha   90.00
_cell.angle_beta   90.00
_cell.angle_gamma   90.00
#
_symmetry.space_group_name_H-M   'P 1'
#
loop_
_entity.id
_entity.type
_entity.pdbx_description
1 polymer ?
#
loop_
_entity_poly.entity_id
_entity_poly.type
_entity_poly.pdbx_seq_one_letter_code
_entity_poly.pdbx_strand_id
1 'polypeptide(L)'
;MKYIRKEKIIGNSYLSRLYNLVSKETGFPWFFIADDISYGKEFHDAWKDEELSVGFTHLLLDQDGVESFYLPTFQALLDNISDELGGVTFFRARLALQLNNGKNCPNLPHTDHDEDHFSALYYLHDSSGDTVFYNEYDDVNDGTVGERWERAKTQKYTECMRQTPKANTLFAFDGHQFHSSSNPTENKFRIILNLNFHANHDIFR
;
A
#
# COMPACT_ATOMS: atom_id res chain seq x y z
N MET A 1 -16.07 -3.32 -7.86
CA MET A 1 -14.64 -3.56 -7.57
C MET A 1 -14.31 -5.03 -7.76
N LYS A 2 -13.24 -5.37 -8.49
CA LYS A 2 -12.67 -6.73 -8.55
C LYS A 2 -11.46 -6.78 -7.62
N TYR A 3 -11.26 -7.87 -6.89
CA TYR A 3 -10.12 -8.07 -6.00
C TYR A 3 -9.84 -9.56 -5.76
N ILE A 4 -8.62 -9.86 -5.34
CA ILE A 4 -8.21 -11.15 -4.80
C ILE A 4 -7.93 -10.98 -3.31
N ARG A 5 -8.48 -11.83 -2.48
CA ARG A 5 -8.15 -11.91 -1.07
C ARG A 5 -7.74 -13.33 -0.72
N LYS A 6 -6.53 -13.49 -0.22
CA LYS A 6 -5.95 -14.76 0.19
C LYS A 6 -5.40 -14.67 1.60
N GLU A 7 -5.59 -15.69 2.39
CA GLU A 7 -5.07 -15.79 3.76
C GLU A 7 -4.00 -16.88 3.84
N LYS A 8 -3.12 -16.79 4.84
CA LYS A 8 -2.10 -17.79 5.14
C LYS A 8 -1.06 -17.95 4.01
N ILE A 9 -0.61 -16.85 3.46
CA ILE A 9 0.36 -16.80 2.35
C ILE A 9 1.69 -17.46 2.74
N ILE A 10 2.11 -17.31 3.99
CA ILE A 10 3.36 -17.89 4.52
C ILE A 10 3.13 -18.59 5.86
N GLY A 11 4.08 -19.45 6.24
CA GLY A 11 4.05 -20.10 7.53
C GLY A 11 4.21 -19.13 8.71
N ASN A 12 3.54 -19.41 9.84
CA ASN A 12 3.50 -18.53 11.02
C ASN A 12 4.89 -18.19 11.59
N SER A 13 5.84 -19.13 11.56
CA SER A 13 7.20 -18.88 12.05
C SER A 13 7.94 -17.84 11.21
N TYR A 14 7.74 -17.86 9.90
CA TYR A 14 8.33 -16.88 9.00
C TYR A 14 7.63 -15.52 9.13
N LEU A 15 6.29 -15.50 9.19
CA LEU A 15 5.54 -14.29 9.49
C LEU A 15 6.02 -13.61 10.78
N SER A 16 6.17 -14.39 11.85
CA SER A 16 6.64 -13.86 13.15
C SER A 16 8.05 -13.26 13.06
N ARG A 17 8.94 -13.87 12.27
CA ARG A 17 10.29 -13.31 12.04
C ARG A 17 10.24 -12.00 11.29
N LEU A 18 9.47 -11.92 10.19
CA LEU A 18 9.32 -10.68 9.44
C LEU A 18 8.69 -9.56 10.28
N TYR A 19 7.62 -9.88 11.01
CA TYR A 19 6.97 -8.92 11.89
C TYR A 19 7.91 -8.42 12.99
N ASN A 20 8.65 -9.32 13.66
CA ASN A 20 9.61 -8.93 14.71
C ASN A 20 10.74 -8.05 14.14
N LEU A 21 11.27 -8.39 12.96
CA LEU A 21 12.29 -7.59 12.27
C LEU A 21 11.82 -6.14 12.10
N VAL A 22 10.64 -5.92 11.53
CA VAL A 22 10.16 -4.57 11.18
C VAL A 22 9.54 -3.82 12.36
N SER A 23 9.09 -4.50 13.42
CA SER A 23 8.34 -3.87 14.52
C SER A 23 9.08 -3.77 15.84
N LYS A 24 10.13 -4.58 16.05
CA LYS A 24 10.79 -4.71 17.36
C LYS A 24 12.30 -4.52 17.30
N GLU A 25 12.93 -4.76 16.18
CA GLU A 25 14.38 -4.59 16.05
C GLU A 25 14.74 -3.12 15.89
N THR A 26 15.61 -2.62 16.74
CA THR A 26 16.04 -1.22 16.75
C THR A 26 16.93 -0.84 15.56
N GLY A 27 17.43 -1.84 14.81
CA GLY A 27 18.30 -1.65 13.66
C GLY A 27 17.57 -1.63 12.31
N PHE A 28 16.24 -1.87 12.27
CA PHE A 28 15.52 -1.82 11.01
C PHE A 28 15.35 -0.35 10.55
N PRO A 29 15.82 0.01 9.33
CA PRO A 29 15.85 1.39 8.88
C PRO A 29 14.49 1.84 8.38
N TRP A 30 13.74 2.53 9.21
CA TRP A 30 12.54 3.25 8.83
C TRP A 30 12.90 4.70 8.45
N PHE A 31 12.48 5.13 7.28
CA PHE A 31 12.67 6.50 6.78
C PHE A 31 11.40 7.31 7.05
N PHE A 32 11.55 8.41 7.75
CA PHE A 32 10.44 9.31 8.08
C PHE A 32 9.95 10.06 6.84
N ILE A 33 8.64 10.06 6.63
CA ILE A 33 7.95 10.87 5.64
C ILE A 33 7.19 11.96 6.40
N ALA A 34 7.68 13.21 6.26
CA ALA A 34 7.12 14.36 6.97
C ALA A 34 5.85 14.90 6.30
N ASP A 35 5.72 14.67 5.00
CA ASP A 35 4.53 14.97 4.20
C ASP A 35 3.49 13.86 4.35
N ASP A 36 2.49 13.79 3.49
CA ASP A 36 1.54 12.67 3.53
C ASP A 36 2.19 11.37 3.07
N ILE A 37 1.93 10.27 3.78
CA ILE A 37 2.49 8.95 3.45
C ILE A 37 1.96 8.40 2.11
N SER A 38 0.83 8.93 1.63
CA SER A 38 0.19 8.52 0.39
C SER A 38 0.63 9.37 -0.80
N TYR A 39 0.98 10.64 -0.56
CA TYR A 39 1.33 11.60 -1.60
C TYR A 39 2.71 12.21 -1.40
N GLY A 40 3.38 12.51 -2.50
CA GLY A 40 4.61 13.29 -2.50
C GLY A 40 4.38 14.79 -2.25
N LYS A 41 5.47 15.53 -2.14
CA LYS A 41 5.49 16.95 -1.81
C LYS A 41 4.68 17.84 -2.75
N GLU A 42 4.57 17.48 -4.03
CA GLU A 42 3.83 18.21 -5.06
C GLU A 42 2.32 18.27 -4.78
N PHE A 43 1.78 17.34 -3.99
CA PHE A 43 0.38 17.33 -3.58
C PHE A 43 0.11 18.13 -2.31
N HIS A 44 1.12 18.36 -1.51
CA HIS A 44 1.01 19.05 -0.23
C HIS A 44 0.33 20.43 -0.38
N ASP A 45 0.67 21.17 -1.43
CA ASP A 45 0.12 22.50 -1.67
C ASP A 45 -1.37 22.51 -2.02
N ALA A 46 -1.89 21.40 -2.58
CA ALA A 46 -3.30 21.27 -2.93
C ALA A 46 -4.20 20.93 -1.74
N TRP A 47 -3.62 20.34 -0.69
CA TRP A 47 -4.33 19.82 0.48
C TRP A 47 -3.96 20.57 1.77
N LYS A 48 -3.63 21.86 1.67
CA LYS A 48 -3.12 22.69 2.78
C LYS A 48 -3.99 22.73 4.02
N ASP A 49 -5.29 22.54 3.87
CA ASP A 49 -6.26 22.55 4.96
C ASP A 49 -6.57 21.16 5.52
N GLU A 50 -6.02 20.10 4.89
CA GLU A 50 -6.18 18.72 5.36
C GLU A 50 -5.05 18.34 6.30
N GLU A 51 -5.36 17.57 7.33
CA GLU A 51 -4.33 17.03 8.20
C GLU A 51 -3.68 15.81 7.56
N LEU A 52 -2.50 16.04 7.00
CA LEU A 52 -1.70 15.01 6.35
C LEU A 52 -1.25 13.95 7.36
N SER A 53 -1.23 12.70 6.91
CA SER A 53 -0.77 11.57 7.71
C SER A 53 0.70 11.31 7.49
N VAL A 54 1.52 11.79 8.41
CA VAL A 54 2.94 11.46 8.45
C VAL A 54 3.14 9.97 8.76
N GLY A 55 4.24 9.40 8.30
CA GLY A 55 4.53 7.99 8.51
C GLY A 55 5.98 7.64 8.26
N PHE A 56 6.23 6.35 8.15
CA PHE A 56 7.56 5.83 7.84
C PHE A 56 7.47 4.85 6.69
N THR A 57 8.53 4.79 5.91
CA THR A 57 8.64 3.86 4.80
C THR A 57 9.98 3.14 4.79
N HIS A 58 10.02 1.96 4.20
CA HIS A 58 11.24 1.28 3.80
C HIS A 58 11.01 0.64 2.43
N LEU A 59 11.71 1.16 1.43
CA LEU A 59 11.67 0.64 0.07
C LEU A 59 12.52 -0.62 -0.01
N LEU A 60 11.92 -1.76 -0.38
CA LEU A 60 12.64 -3.02 -0.58
C LEU A 60 13.21 -3.11 -2.00
N LEU A 61 12.43 -2.73 -2.99
CA LEU A 61 12.83 -2.64 -4.40
C LEU A 61 11.94 -1.62 -5.14
N ASP A 62 12.47 -1.05 -6.22
CA ASP A 62 11.70 -0.28 -7.20
C ASP A 62 12.22 -0.49 -8.63
N GLN A 63 11.52 0.10 -9.61
CA GLN A 63 11.87 0.02 -11.03
C GLN A 63 13.16 0.77 -11.40
N ASP A 64 13.63 1.69 -10.55
CA ASP A 64 14.86 2.46 -10.75
C ASP A 64 16.11 1.70 -10.28
N GLY A 65 15.92 0.44 -9.86
CA GLY A 65 17.00 -0.45 -9.43
C GLY A 65 17.43 -0.27 -7.98
N VAL A 66 16.63 0.39 -7.17
CA VAL A 66 16.85 0.42 -5.71
C VAL A 66 16.55 -0.96 -5.14
N GLU A 67 17.53 -1.52 -4.45
CA GLU A 67 17.38 -2.77 -3.71
C GLU A 67 17.87 -2.61 -2.28
N SER A 68 17.00 -2.90 -1.34
CA SER A 68 17.35 -2.90 0.07
C SER A 68 18.20 -4.10 0.44
N PHE A 69 19.16 -3.92 1.37
CA PHE A 69 19.87 -5.02 2.02
C PHE A 69 18.91 -6.07 2.63
N TYR A 70 17.69 -5.67 2.99
CA TYR A 70 16.67 -6.56 3.57
C TYR A 70 15.83 -7.30 2.52
N LEU A 71 15.94 -6.98 1.23
CA LEU A 71 15.16 -7.65 0.18
C LEU A 71 15.27 -9.19 0.23
N PRO A 72 16.47 -9.80 0.38
CA PRO A 72 16.58 -11.26 0.50
C PRO A 72 15.79 -11.87 1.66
N THR A 73 15.59 -11.10 2.75
CA THR A 73 14.79 -11.57 3.90
C THR A 73 13.31 -11.66 3.57
N PHE A 74 12.82 -10.87 2.61
CA PHE A 74 11.43 -10.85 2.16
C PHE A 74 11.19 -11.71 0.91
N GLN A 75 12.25 -12.22 0.26
CA GLN A 75 12.16 -12.89 -1.03
C GLN A 75 11.14 -14.05 -1.04
N ALA A 76 11.18 -14.94 -0.05
CA ALA A 76 10.24 -16.05 0.01
C ALA A 76 8.77 -15.59 0.21
N LEU A 77 8.52 -14.43 0.82
CA LEU A 77 7.18 -13.84 0.87
C LEU A 77 6.78 -13.32 -0.51
N LEU A 78 7.67 -12.62 -1.20
CA LEU A 78 7.41 -12.10 -2.55
C LEU A 78 7.14 -13.24 -3.54
N ASP A 79 7.92 -14.32 -3.48
CA ASP A 79 7.74 -15.51 -4.32
C ASP A 79 6.37 -16.16 -4.08
N ASN A 80 5.98 -16.36 -2.81
CA ASN A 80 4.66 -16.92 -2.50
C ASN A 80 3.52 -16.00 -2.96
N ILE A 81 3.66 -14.68 -2.82
CA ILE A 81 2.65 -13.73 -3.31
C ILE A 81 2.58 -13.79 -4.84
N SER A 82 3.72 -13.83 -5.52
CA SER A 82 3.77 -13.96 -6.99
C SER A 82 3.03 -15.22 -7.45
N ASP A 83 3.28 -16.36 -6.81
CA ASP A 83 2.62 -17.64 -7.12
C ASP A 83 1.09 -17.56 -6.92
N GLU A 84 0.63 -16.95 -5.82
CA GLU A 84 -0.80 -16.78 -5.54
C GLU A 84 -1.50 -15.83 -6.55
N LEU A 85 -0.74 -14.98 -7.23
CA LEU A 85 -1.21 -14.05 -8.26
C LEU A 85 -1.00 -14.59 -9.70
N GLY A 86 -0.52 -15.84 -9.84
CA GLY A 86 -0.33 -16.48 -11.14
C GLY A 86 1.01 -16.20 -11.82
N GLY A 87 2.05 -15.87 -11.05
CA GLY A 87 3.40 -15.64 -11.55
C GLY A 87 3.62 -14.20 -12.05
N VAL A 88 3.49 -13.22 -11.14
CA VAL A 88 3.68 -11.80 -11.46
C VAL A 88 5.09 -11.31 -11.09
N THR A 89 5.52 -10.22 -11.70
CA THR A 89 6.78 -9.54 -11.38
C THR A 89 6.49 -8.20 -10.73
N PHE A 90 7.02 -8.00 -9.53
CA PHE A 90 6.91 -6.73 -8.82
C PHE A 90 7.93 -5.74 -9.35
N PHE A 91 7.48 -4.54 -9.68
CA PHE A 91 8.38 -3.42 -9.98
C PHE A 91 8.59 -2.49 -8.79
N ARG A 92 7.74 -2.63 -7.75
CA ARG A 92 7.91 -1.90 -6.49
C ARG A 92 7.41 -2.74 -5.31
N ALA A 93 8.20 -2.75 -4.24
CA ALA A 93 7.83 -3.33 -2.96
C ALA A 93 8.25 -2.38 -1.82
N ARG A 94 7.28 -1.88 -1.06
CA ARG A 94 7.48 -0.88 -0.03
C ARG A 94 6.77 -1.26 1.26
N LEU A 95 7.53 -1.33 2.35
CA LEU A 95 6.96 -1.35 3.69
C LEU A 95 6.49 0.06 4.07
N ALA A 96 5.29 0.17 4.61
CA ALA A 96 4.74 1.42 5.12
C ALA A 96 4.28 1.23 6.57
N LEU A 97 4.64 2.18 7.44
CA LEU A 97 4.28 2.22 8.85
C LEU A 97 3.53 3.52 9.14
N GLN A 98 2.31 3.38 9.62
CA GLN A 98 1.47 4.50 10.06
C GLN A 98 1.28 4.43 11.58
N LEU A 99 1.38 5.57 12.24
CA LEU A 99 1.19 5.68 13.68
C LEU A 99 -0.27 5.95 14.02
N ASN A 100 -0.67 5.56 15.23
CA ASN A 100 -1.93 5.99 15.80
C ASN A 100 -1.90 7.51 16.03
N ASN A 101 -2.76 8.24 15.36
CA ASN A 101 -2.93 9.68 15.51
C ASN A 101 -4.23 10.07 16.23
N GLY A 102 -4.95 9.06 16.76
CA GLY A 102 -6.23 9.26 17.47
C GLY A 102 -7.44 9.54 16.56
N LYS A 103 -7.24 9.55 15.24
CA LYS A 103 -8.30 9.84 14.26
C LYS A 103 -8.80 8.56 13.60
N ASN A 104 -10.09 8.44 13.47
CA ASN A 104 -10.74 7.35 12.74
C ASN A 104 -11.31 7.86 11.41
N CYS A 105 -10.44 8.39 10.56
CA CYS A 105 -10.81 8.83 9.22
C CYS A 105 -9.81 8.29 8.19
N PRO A 106 -10.25 8.05 6.96
CA PRO A 106 -9.35 7.74 5.86
C PRO A 106 -8.40 8.90 5.58
N ASN A 107 -7.18 8.59 5.17
CA ASN A 107 -6.24 9.52 4.58
C ASN A 107 -6.69 9.89 3.16
N LEU A 108 -5.90 10.71 2.47
CA LEU A 108 -6.25 11.16 1.12
C LEU A 108 -6.40 9.99 0.13
N PRO A 109 -7.45 9.98 -0.70
CA PRO A 109 -7.61 9.00 -1.77
C PRO A 109 -6.52 9.17 -2.83
N HIS A 110 -5.92 8.06 -3.26
CA HIS A 110 -4.85 8.04 -4.25
C HIS A 110 -4.85 6.74 -5.05
N THR A 111 -4.06 6.73 -6.11
CA THR A 111 -3.55 5.53 -6.79
C THR A 111 -2.05 5.41 -6.50
N ASP A 112 -1.50 4.21 -6.54
CA ASP A 112 -0.10 3.98 -6.14
C ASP A 112 0.92 4.44 -7.19
N HIS A 113 0.52 4.46 -8.46
CA HIS A 113 1.40 4.76 -9.60
C HIS A 113 0.60 5.36 -10.77
N ASP A 114 1.27 6.15 -11.62
CA ASP A 114 0.65 6.85 -12.75
C ASP A 114 0.48 5.99 -14.01
N GLU A 115 1.16 4.84 -14.07
CA GLU A 115 1.12 3.91 -15.19
C GLU A 115 0.17 2.74 -14.92
N ASP A 116 -0.14 1.97 -15.96
CA ASP A 116 -1.00 0.77 -15.86
C ASP A 116 -0.36 -0.29 -14.96
N HIS A 117 -1.04 -0.65 -13.89
CA HIS A 117 -0.51 -1.57 -12.89
C HIS A 117 -1.61 -2.22 -12.05
N PHE A 118 -1.21 -3.25 -11.31
CA PHE A 118 -1.97 -3.81 -10.19
C PHE A 118 -1.28 -3.47 -8.88
N SER A 119 -2.09 -3.32 -7.83
CA SER A 119 -1.61 -3.13 -6.46
C SER A 119 -1.97 -4.33 -5.59
N ALA A 120 -1.08 -4.66 -4.66
CA ALA A 120 -1.37 -5.64 -3.63
C ALA A 120 -0.86 -5.18 -2.27
N LEU A 121 -1.67 -5.41 -1.25
CA LEU A 121 -1.34 -5.14 0.14
C LEU A 121 -1.18 -6.47 0.88
N TYR A 122 -0.05 -6.63 1.55
CA TYR A 122 0.14 -7.75 2.45
C TYR A 122 0.22 -7.25 3.89
N TYR A 123 -0.61 -7.81 4.75
CA TYR A 123 -0.71 -7.40 6.15
C TYR A 123 0.14 -8.31 7.04
N LEU A 124 1.16 -7.72 7.66
CA LEU A 124 2.10 -8.43 8.55
C LEU A 124 1.51 -8.75 9.93
N HIS A 125 0.49 -8.00 10.35
CA HIS A 125 -0.17 -8.17 11.65
C HIS A 125 -1.62 -7.68 11.61
N ASP A 126 -2.40 -8.09 12.59
CA ASP A 126 -3.74 -7.55 12.81
C ASP A 126 -3.63 -6.09 13.29
N SER A 127 -4.42 -5.22 12.69
CA SER A 127 -4.47 -3.80 13.08
C SER A 127 -5.86 -3.24 12.81
N SER A 128 -6.26 -2.26 13.58
CA SER A 128 -7.26 -1.28 13.16
C SER A 128 -6.65 -0.36 12.09
N GLY A 129 -7.46 0.47 11.46
CA GLY A 129 -7.02 1.32 10.35
C GLY A 129 -7.20 0.61 9.01
N ASP A 130 -8.43 0.64 8.51
CA ASP A 130 -8.79 -0.02 7.26
C ASP A 130 -8.08 0.60 6.06
N THR A 131 -7.95 -0.18 5.00
CA THR A 131 -7.81 0.36 3.65
C THR A 131 -9.20 0.56 3.08
N VAL A 132 -9.50 1.79 2.68
CA VAL A 132 -10.79 2.20 2.12
C VAL A 132 -10.66 2.27 0.61
N PHE A 133 -11.64 1.73 -0.11
CA PHE A 133 -11.71 1.73 -1.56
C PHE A 133 -12.91 2.55 -2.02
N TYR A 134 -12.74 3.24 -3.16
CA TYR A 134 -13.75 4.12 -3.71
C TYR A 134 -14.27 3.57 -5.05
N ASN A 135 -15.44 4.04 -5.49
CA ASN A 135 -15.99 3.66 -6.80
C ASN A 135 -15.22 4.26 -7.97
N GLU A 136 -14.51 5.34 -7.70
CA GLU A 136 -13.79 6.12 -8.69
C GLU A 136 -12.48 5.43 -9.09
N TYR A 137 -12.13 5.59 -10.38
CA TYR A 137 -10.93 5.06 -11.00
C TYR A 137 -10.15 6.19 -11.68
N ASP A 138 -8.84 6.07 -11.70
CA ASP A 138 -7.98 6.89 -12.54
C ASP A 138 -7.90 6.28 -13.95
N ASP A 139 -8.40 7.00 -14.96
CA ASP A 139 -8.25 6.57 -16.35
C ASP A 139 -6.93 7.09 -16.92
N VAL A 140 -5.94 6.21 -17.02
CA VAL A 140 -4.59 6.55 -17.52
C VAL A 140 -4.59 7.06 -18.96
N ASN A 141 -5.67 6.83 -19.71
CA ASN A 141 -5.82 7.30 -21.09
C ASN A 141 -6.54 8.65 -21.20
N ASP A 142 -7.07 9.17 -20.09
CA ASP A 142 -7.84 10.42 -20.07
C ASP A 142 -6.97 11.61 -19.64
N GLY A 143 -6.17 12.12 -20.57
CA GLY A 143 -5.33 13.29 -20.39
C GLY A 143 -3.92 13.00 -19.88
N THR A 144 -3.18 14.05 -19.57
CA THR A 144 -1.84 13.97 -18.99
C THR A 144 -1.90 13.62 -17.50
N VAL A 145 -0.78 13.12 -16.95
CA VAL A 145 -0.65 12.85 -15.51
C VAL A 145 -1.04 14.07 -14.68
N GLY A 146 -0.59 15.26 -15.03
CA GLY A 146 -0.93 16.49 -14.31
C GLY A 146 -2.43 16.82 -14.33
N GLU A 147 -3.11 16.63 -15.46
CA GLU A 147 -4.57 16.83 -15.57
C GLU A 147 -5.35 15.81 -14.73
N ARG A 148 -4.89 14.55 -14.70
CA ARG A 148 -5.50 13.50 -13.86
C ARG A 148 -5.34 13.83 -12.37
N TRP A 149 -4.19 14.32 -11.96
CA TRP A 149 -3.93 14.75 -10.60
C TRP A 149 -4.81 15.94 -10.18
N GLU A 150 -4.99 16.93 -11.06
CA GLU A 150 -5.91 18.05 -10.76
C GLU A 150 -7.36 17.58 -10.60
N ARG A 151 -7.79 16.60 -11.41
CA ARG A 151 -9.11 15.98 -11.24
C ARG A 151 -9.20 15.22 -9.89
N ALA A 152 -8.20 14.41 -9.56
CA ALA A 152 -8.16 13.66 -8.31
C ALA A 152 -8.33 14.54 -7.06
N LYS A 153 -7.80 15.77 -7.10
CA LYS A 153 -7.92 16.75 -6.00
C LYS A 153 -9.34 17.29 -5.81
N THR A 154 -10.14 17.33 -6.85
CA THR A 154 -11.44 18.03 -6.85
C THR A 154 -12.64 17.12 -6.96
N GLN A 155 -12.45 15.86 -7.38
CA GLN A 155 -13.54 14.90 -7.50
C GLN A 155 -14.08 14.47 -6.13
N LYS A 156 -15.33 14.04 -6.12
CA LYS A 156 -15.94 13.42 -4.94
C LYS A 156 -15.69 11.94 -4.98
N TYR A 157 -15.32 11.39 -3.83
CA TYR A 157 -15.08 9.97 -3.67
C TYR A 157 -16.25 9.29 -2.95
N THR A 158 -16.68 8.15 -3.48
CA THR A 158 -17.77 7.34 -2.95
C THR A 158 -17.21 6.02 -2.45
N GLU A 159 -17.15 5.84 -1.14
CA GLU A 159 -16.68 4.60 -0.53
C GLU A 159 -17.49 3.40 -1.03
N CYS A 160 -16.81 2.34 -1.46
CA CYS A 160 -17.45 1.10 -1.91
C CYS A 160 -17.06 -0.12 -1.06
N MET A 161 -15.91 -0.09 -0.39
CA MET A 161 -15.44 -1.22 0.41
C MET A 161 -14.37 -0.80 1.43
N ARG A 162 -14.26 -1.56 2.51
CA ARG A 162 -13.14 -1.50 3.47
C ARG A 162 -12.49 -2.86 3.62
N GLN A 163 -11.17 -2.85 3.72
CA GLN A 163 -10.37 -4.03 4.06
C GLN A 163 -9.64 -3.78 5.38
N THR A 164 -10.08 -4.46 6.42
CA THR A 164 -9.39 -4.43 7.72
C THR A 164 -8.11 -5.26 7.65
N PRO A 165 -6.96 -4.71 8.11
CA PRO A 165 -5.72 -5.44 8.18
C PRO A 165 -5.81 -6.69 9.05
N LYS A 166 -5.54 -7.85 8.44
CA LYS A 166 -5.45 -9.14 9.12
C LYS A 166 -4.14 -9.80 8.81
N ALA A 167 -3.44 -10.27 9.84
CA ALA A 167 -2.14 -10.91 9.71
C ALA A 167 -2.14 -12.02 8.64
N ASN A 168 -1.07 -12.07 7.85
CA ASN A 168 -0.87 -13.10 6.82
C ASN A 168 -1.96 -13.12 5.73
N THR A 169 -2.46 -11.94 5.40
CA THR A 169 -3.49 -11.76 4.36
C THR A 169 -2.94 -10.89 3.24
N LEU A 170 -3.11 -11.39 2.02
CA LEU A 170 -2.89 -10.67 0.77
C LEU A 170 -4.22 -10.10 0.28
N PHE A 171 -4.20 -8.86 -0.20
CA PHE A 171 -5.32 -8.22 -0.86
C PHE A 171 -4.82 -7.51 -2.12
N ALA A 172 -5.18 -8.03 -3.31
CA ALA A 172 -4.77 -7.48 -4.60
C ALA A 172 -5.97 -6.90 -5.36
N PHE A 173 -5.76 -5.79 -6.05
CA PHE A 173 -6.79 -5.01 -6.73
C PHE A 173 -6.21 -4.28 -7.95
N ASP A 174 -7.09 -3.70 -8.75
CA ASP A 174 -6.73 -2.84 -9.88
C ASP A 174 -6.04 -1.58 -9.36
N GLY A 175 -4.80 -1.31 -9.80
CA GLY A 175 -4.00 -0.18 -9.34
C GLY A 175 -4.60 1.19 -9.65
N HIS A 176 -5.50 1.26 -10.62
CA HIS A 176 -6.22 2.50 -10.98
C HIS A 176 -7.40 2.80 -10.07
N GLN A 177 -7.78 1.87 -9.20
CA GLN A 177 -8.85 2.13 -8.24
C GLN A 177 -8.37 3.06 -7.14
N PHE A 178 -9.04 4.19 -6.98
CA PHE A 178 -8.75 5.07 -5.85
C PHE A 178 -8.98 4.35 -4.53
N HIS A 179 -8.00 4.50 -3.67
CA HIS A 179 -8.04 3.94 -2.33
C HIS A 179 -7.30 4.84 -1.34
N SER A 180 -7.53 4.62 -0.06
CA SER A 180 -6.81 5.30 1.01
C SER A 180 -6.54 4.38 2.19
N SER A 181 -5.47 4.66 2.89
CA SER A 181 -5.21 4.04 4.19
C SER A 181 -5.93 4.83 5.30
N SER A 182 -6.18 4.17 6.43
CA SER A 182 -6.55 4.85 7.67
C SER A 182 -5.48 4.56 8.73
N ASN A 183 -5.23 5.56 9.59
CA ASN A 183 -4.35 5.33 10.73
C ASN A 183 -5.03 4.40 11.74
N PRO A 184 -4.26 3.56 12.46
CA PRO A 184 -4.83 2.70 13.48
C PRO A 184 -5.32 3.54 14.67
N THR A 185 -6.40 3.09 15.32
CA THR A 185 -6.97 3.73 16.52
C THR A 185 -6.81 2.87 17.77
N GLU A 186 -6.78 1.54 17.61
CA GLU A 186 -6.65 0.59 18.70
C GLU A 186 -5.22 0.07 18.87
N ASN A 187 -4.43 0.09 17.80
CA ASN A 187 -3.04 -0.33 17.78
C ASN A 187 -2.11 0.89 17.81
N LYS A 188 -0.87 0.73 18.27
CA LYS A 188 0.13 1.82 18.24
C LYS A 188 0.53 2.21 16.82
N PHE A 189 0.57 1.23 15.93
CA PHE A 189 0.96 1.40 14.53
C PHE A 189 0.27 0.35 13.64
N ARG A 190 0.26 0.62 12.35
CA ARG A 190 -0.12 -0.28 11.27
C ARG A 190 1.07 -0.43 10.33
N ILE A 191 1.46 -1.67 10.03
CA ILE A 191 2.53 -1.98 9.07
C ILE A 191 1.95 -2.84 7.94
N ILE A 192 2.20 -2.41 6.72
CA ILE A 192 1.84 -3.16 5.50
C ILE A 192 3.07 -3.29 4.59
N LEU A 193 3.05 -4.31 3.74
CA LEU A 193 3.86 -4.35 2.53
C LEU A 193 2.96 -4.01 1.34
N ASN A 194 3.23 -2.89 0.69
CA ASN A 194 2.58 -2.45 -0.54
C ASN A 194 3.44 -2.92 -1.72
N LEU A 195 2.79 -3.55 -2.69
CA LEU A 195 3.39 -4.15 -3.88
C LEU A 195 2.69 -3.61 -5.12
N ASN A 196 3.49 -3.19 -6.10
CA ASN A 196 2.98 -2.83 -7.42
C ASN A 196 3.61 -3.73 -8.48
N PHE A 197 2.80 -4.18 -9.44
CA PHE A 197 3.22 -5.18 -10.40
C PHE A 197 2.46 -5.09 -11.72
N HIS A 198 3.07 -5.66 -12.77
CA HIS A 198 2.41 -5.91 -14.04
C HIS A 198 2.03 -7.39 -14.14
N ALA A 199 0.94 -7.68 -14.81
CA ALA A 199 0.53 -9.03 -15.13
C ALA A 199 0.18 -9.14 -16.61
N ASN A 200 0.62 -10.24 -17.25
CA ASN A 200 0.29 -10.55 -18.66
C ASN A 200 -1.07 -11.24 -18.82
N HIS A 201 -1.83 -11.35 -17.75
CA HIS A 201 -3.12 -12.02 -17.69
C HIS A 201 -4.06 -11.30 -16.73
N ASP A 202 -5.37 -11.52 -16.88
CA ASP A 202 -6.36 -11.02 -15.92
C ASP A 202 -6.24 -11.81 -14.61
N ILE A 203 -5.66 -11.17 -13.58
CA ILE A 203 -5.45 -11.80 -12.27
C ILE A 203 -6.75 -12.08 -11.51
N PHE A 204 -7.88 -11.51 -11.94
CA PHE A 204 -9.18 -11.65 -11.28
C PHE A 204 -10.05 -12.78 -11.86
N ARG A 205 -9.48 -13.64 -12.69
CA ARG A 205 -10.13 -14.83 -13.24
C ARG A 205 -10.03 -16.06 -12.37
#